data_20d09d1c4e7be2869977771160da2473
#
_entry.id   20d09d1c4e7be2869977771160da2473
#
_cell.length_a   1.000
_cell.length_b   1.000
_cell.length_c   1.000
_cell.angle_alpha   90.00
_cell.angle_beta   90.00
_cell.angle_gamma   90.00
#
_symmetry.space_group_name_H-M   'P 1'
#
loop_
_entity.id
_entity.type
_entity.pdbx_description
1 polymer ?
#
loop_
_entity_poly.entity_id
_entity_poly.type
_entity_poly.pdbx_seq_one_letter_code
_entity_poly.pdbx_strand_id
1 'polypeptide(L)'
;MDFGDDARPVTRGQLDIWLAQETGQSATEWQLGLFVTIDGAVERDALEWAIRRVVGEAEPIRSAFFEMNGQVYQRPVDYPDVELANFDLSNVQEPMQEARKIANSIQSTPMPLTGQLFRFALFQTRADETYLYVCCHHIVIDGYGLALVCRRIASVYSALVSGAPIPPPIFGGLQDLLDCELDYEASPSHVEDEAYWTENLPSATGRDGRLPEGVGDGQADPYRSSEPVPLDPAILVRVEQLCQAWNVPRSTVLTAACALVVRGWSSEGREVVLDFPVSRRVLPESKTLPGMVAGVVPLVLELSPESAVSAFCAHVDTRIREAVRHQRFPVQALERKSALRGPGETSDRVVIDFLPSGFTVPFGGAAATASLISGLGRGFGIAFAGDGDELSINTFGAGQQFSNLDVTDLAGRLERVLAAMTADPALPVSSVALVGQQERAQLEELGNWAALTRETASVSIPAMFAAQVARTPRAVALSGEEGSLTYHELDEASNRLAHRLAGRGVGPGQRVAVLLPRSLDSVAAIMAVLKTGAAYLPIDPALPSARIAFMLGDAEPSAAITTTDLADRLGGF
;
A
#
# COMPACT_ATOMS: atom_id res chain seq x y z
N MET A 1 -16.23 -19.13 34.03
CA MET A 1 -16.08 -20.28 33.14
C MET A 1 -14.79 -20.94 33.54
N ASP A 2 -14.84 -22.21 33.87
CA ASP A 2 -13.64 -22.99 34.22
C ASP A 2 -12.92 -23.29 32.89
N PHE A 3 -11.80 -22.64 32.66
CA PHE A 3 -11.06 -22.75 31.40
C PHE A 3 -10.11 -23.93 31.39
N GLY A 4 -10.51 -25.08 31.93
CA GLY A 4 -9.87 -26.40 31.93
C GLY A 4 -8.40 -26.53 31.52
N ASP A 5 -7.75 -27.66 31.82
CA ASP A 5 -6.33 -27.98 31.57
C ASP A 5 -5.88 -27.93 30.09
N ASP A 6 -6.77 -27.60 29.12
CA ASP A 6 -6.50 -27.62 27.67
C ASP A 6 -6.18 -26.25 27.06
N ALA A 7 -6.04 -25.18 27.88
CA ALA A 7 -5.64 -23.86 27.39
C ALA A 7 -4.16 -23.86 27.00
N ARG A 8 -3.87 -23.43 25.76
CA ARG A 8 -2.51 -23.35 25.21
C ARG A 8 -2.20 -21.90 24.80
N PRO A 9 -0.93 -21.48 24.82
CA PRO A 9 -0.56 -20.17 24.32
C PRO A 9 -0.90 -20.03 22.83
N VAL A 10 -0.97 -18.81 22.35
CA VAL A 10 -1.12 -18.52 20.93
C VAL A 10 0.25 -18.36 20.28
N THR A 11 0.35 -18.62 18.96
CA THR A 11 1.54 -18.32 18.17
C THR A 11 1.71 -16.81 17.99
N ARG A 12 2.91 -16.38 17.59
CA ARG A 12 3.17 -14.95 17.31
C ARG A 12 2.26 -14.41 16.23
N GLY A 13 2.05 -15.16 15.15
CA GLY A 13 1.13 -14.76 14.08
C GLY A 13 -0.32 -14.62 14.55
N GLN A 14 -0.78 -15.52 15.41
CA GLN A 14 -2.10 -15.46 16.02
C GLN A 14 -2.25 -14.24 16.95
N LEU A 15 -1.20 -13.95 17.74
CA LEU A 15 -1.19 -12.80 18.64
C LEU A 15 -1.24 -11.49 17.85
N ASP A 16 -0.54 -11.38 16.73
CA ASP A 16 -0.57 -10.20 15.87
C ASP A 16 -1.98 -9.94 15.33
N ILE A 17 -2.70 -10.98 14.92
CA ILE A 17 -4.10 -10.87 14.47
C ILE A 17 -5.03 -10.50 15.62
N TRP A 18 -4.86 -11.13 16.80
CA TRP A 18 -5.65 -10.80 17.98
C TRP A 18 -5.51 -9.31 18.35
N LEU A 19 -4.26 -8.83 18.51
CA LEU A 19 -3.98 -7.43 18.84
C LEU A 19 -4.52 -6.47 17.79
N ALA A 20 -4.46 -6.85 16.53
CA ALA A 20 -5.00 -6.06 15.45
C ALA A 20 -6.52 -5.86 15.59
N GLN A 21 -7.27 -6.88 15.96
CA GLN A 21 -8.72 -6.78 16.18
C GLN A 21 -9.07 -5.99 17.45
N GLU A 22 -8.36 -6.19 18.56
CA GLU A 22 -8.58 -5.44 19.79
C GLU A 22 -8.34 -3.93 19.61
N THR A 23 -7.47 -3.55 18.68
CA THR A 23 -7.16 -2.14 18.37
C THR A 23 -8.09 -1.49 17.35
N GLY A 24 -9.23 -2.11 17.04
CA GLY A 24 -10.32 -1.50 16.28
C GLY A 24 -10.38 -1.92 14.80
N GLN A 25 -9.70 -3.00 14.41
CA GLN A 25 -9.88 -3.60 13.08
C GLN A 25 -11.18 -4.39 13.00
N SER A 26 -11.84 -4.34 11.85
CA SER A 26 -13.02 -5.17 11.62
C SER A 26 -12.64 -6.65 11.62
N ALA A 27 -13.41 -7.47 12.33
CA ALA A 27 -13.23 -8.92 12.33
C ALA A 27 -13.32 -9.54 10.93
N THR A 28 -13.98 -8.87 10.00
CA THR A 28 -14.16 -9.35 8.62
C THR A 28 -12.93 -9.19 7.74
N GLU A 29 -12.00 -8.29 8.11
CA GLU A 29 -10.72 -8.12 7.40
C GLU A 29 -9.83 -9.36 7.47
N TRP A 30 -10.03 -10.20 8.47
CA TRP A 30 -9.26 -11.40 8.72
C TRP A 30 -10.00 -12.69 8.31
N GLN A 31 -10.95 -12.61 7.38
CA GLN A 31 -11.68 -13.78 6.88
C GLN A 31 -11.18 -14.16 5.49
N LEU A 32 -10.63 -15.36 5.37
CA LEU A 32 -10.20 -15.97 4.11
C LEU A 32 -11.36 -16.69 3.46
N GLY A 33 -11.57 -16.48 2.17
CA GLY A 33 -12.52 -17.23 1.35
C GLY A 33 -11.82 -18.07 0.29
N LEU A 34 -12.25 -19.31 0.11
CA LEU A 34 -11.88 -20.17 -1.01
C LEU A 34 -13.13 -20.57 -1.77
N PHE A 35 -13.17 -20.28 -3.05
CA PHE A 35 -14.25 -20.66 -3.94
C PHE A 35 -13.81 -21.82 -4.83
N VAL A 36 -14.54 -22.92 -4.78
CA VAL A 36 -14.22 -24.15 -5.51
C VAL A 36 -15.31 -24.38 -6.55
N THR A 37 -14.94 -24.35 -7.82
CA THR A 37 -15.79 -24.74 -8.94
C THR A 37 -15.61 -26.23 -9.21
N ILE A 38 -16.68 -26.99 -9.22
CA ILE A 38 -16.70 -28.44 -9.39
C ILE A 38 -17.48 -28.76 -10.67
N ASP A 39 -16.81 -29.43 -11.62
CA ASP A 39 -17.42 -29.79 -12.91
C ASP A 39 -18.26 -31.06 -12.73
N GLY A 40 -19.48 -30.90 -12.22
CA GLY A 40 -20.43 -32.00 -12.01
C GLY A 40 -21.31 -31.82 -10.78
N ALA A 41 -22.19 -32.80 -10.58
CA ALA A 41 -23.08 -32.86 -9.42
C ALA A 41 -22.34 -33.38 -8.18
N VAL A 42 -22.67 -32.84 -7.02
CA VAL A 42 -22.09 -33.22 -5.73
C VAL A 42 -23.13 -33.88 -4.84
N GLU A 43 -22.79 -35.03 -4.28
CA GLU A 43 -23.62 -35.70 -3.26
C GLU A 43 -23.46 -34.93 -1.93
N ARG A 44 -24.49 -34.16 -1.58
CA ARG A 44 -24.48 -33.28 -0.41
C ARG A 44 -24.13 -34.01 0.89
N ASP A 45 -24.79 -35.13 1.16
CA ASP A 45 -24.61 -35.83 2.45
C ASP A 45 -23.20 -36.41 2.58
N ALA A 46 -22.62 -36.89 1.47
CA ALA A 46 -21.21 -37.34 1.44
C ALA A 46 -20.23 -36.18 1.65
N LEU A 47 -20.50 -35.02 1.04
CA LEU A 47 -19.68 -33.82 1.22
C LEU A 47 -19.79 -33.30 2.65
N GLU A 48 -20.96 -33.21 3.22
CA GLU A 48 -21.17 -32.77 4.60
C GLU A 48 -20.46 -33.71 5.59
N TRP A 49 -20.51 -35.01 5.38
CA TRP A 49 -19.76 -35.96 6.17
C TRP A 49 -18.23 -35.78 6.02
N ALA A 50 -17.76 -35.58 4.78
CA ALA A 50 -16.34 -35.32 4.52
C ALA A 50 -15.86 -34.05 5.22
N ILE A 51 -16.64 -32.96 5.17
CA ILE A 51 -16.33 -31.70 5.85
C ILE A 51 -16.25 -31.92 7.38
N ARG A 52 -17.25 -32.52 7.99
CA ARG A 52 -17.26 -32.81 9.45
C ARG A 52 -16.06 -33.62 9.87
N ARG A 53 -15.72 -34.66 9.09
CA ARG A 53 -14.54 -35.48 9.37
C ARG A 53 -13.25 -34.68 9.30
N VAL A 54 -13.05 -33.90 8.24
CA VAL A 54 -11.82 -33.13 8.04
C VAL A 54 -11.68 -32.00 9.06
N VAL A 55 -12.76 -31.34 9.42
CA VAL A 55 -12.79 -30.38 10.53
C VAL A 55 -12.37 -31.07 11.85
N GLY A 56 -12.88 -32.29 12.09
CA GLY A 56 -12.48 -33.08 13.25
C GLY A 56 -10.99 -33.45 13.25
N GLU A 57 -10.39 -33.71 12.08
CA GLU A 57 -8.97 -34.02 11.91
C GLU A 57 -8.06 -32.78 12.06
N ALA A 58 -8.55 -31.58 11.73
CA ALA A 58 -7.78 -30.32 11.69
C ALA A 58 -7.91 -29.53 13.01
N GLU A 59 -7.21 -29.96 14.04
CA GLU A 59 -7.27 -29.36 15.39
C GLU A 59 -7.05 -27.84 15.39
N PRO A 60 -6.05 -27.24 14.67
CA PRO A 60 -5.85 -25.80 14.69
C PRO A 60 -7.04 -24.98 14.24
N ILE A 61 -7.83 -25.42 13.23
CA ILE A 61 -8.99 -24.65 12.74
C ILE A 61 -10.18 -24.69 13.71
N ARG A 62 -10.18 -25.61 14.66
CA ARG A 62 -11.21 -25.73 15.71
C ARG A 62 -10.89 -24.92 16.96
N SER A 63 -9.82 -24.13 16.96
CA SER A 63 -9.42 -23.34 18.14
C SER A 63 -10.36 -22.18 18.38
N ALA A 64 -10.69 -21.95 19.64
CA ALA A 64 -11.32 -20.72 20.15
C ALA A 64 -10.30 -19.94 20.97
N PHE A 65 -10.38 -18.62 20.93
CA PHE A 65 -9.41 -17.70 21.54
C PHE A 65 -10.05 -16.92 22.67
N PHE A 66 -9.27 -16.66 23.72
CA PHE A 66 -9.72 -15.89 24.89
C PHE A 66 -8.55 -15.25 25.63
N GLU A 67 -8.81 -14.19 26.33
CA GLU A 67 -7.85 -13.51 27.20
C GLU A 67 -8.04 -13.96 28.65
N MET A 68 -6.91 -14.21 29.34
CA MET A 68 -6.90 -14.50 30.77
C MET A 68 -5.66 -13.87 31.41
N ASN A 69 -5.85 -13.05 32.42
CA ASN A 69 -4.79 -12.33 33.15
C ASN A 69 -3.84 -11.51 32.23
N GLY A 70 -4.36 -10.88 31.19
CA GLY A 70 -3.59 -10.08 30.24
C GLY A 70 -2.80 -10.88 29.21
N GLN A 71 -3.03 -12.21 29.13
CA GLN A 71 -2.43 -13.09 28.13
C GLN A 71 -3.51 -13.76 27.29
N VAL A 72 -3.21 -13.97 26.00
CA VAL A 72 -4.12 -14.61 25.06
C VAL A 72 -3.82 -16.09 24.98
N TYR A 73 -4.88 -16.88 25.04
CA TYR A 73 -4.83 -18.32 24.97
C TYR A 73 -5.75 -18.84 23.87
N GLN A 74 -5.48 -20.06 23.42
CA GLN A 74 -6.35 -20.82 22.52
C GLN A 74 -6.65 -22.20 23.09
N ARG A 75 -7.79 -22.77 22.71
CA ARG A 75 -8.11 -24.16 23.03
C ARG A 75 -8.87 -24.80 21.89
N PRO A 76 -8.65 -26.09 21.61
CA PRO A 76 -9.48 -26.85 20.70
C PRO A 76 -10.92 -26.95 21.22
N VAL A 77 -11.90 -26.85 20.33
CA VAL A 77 -13.33 -27.00 20.62
C VAL A 77 -13.89 -28.05 19.68
N ASP A 78 -14.69 -28.94 20.21
CA ASP A 78 -15.42 -29.89 19.38
C ASP A 78 -16.68 -29.24 18.84
N TYR A 79 -16.85 -29.26 17.52
CA TYR A 79 -18.02 -28.79 16.81
C TYR A 79 -18.75 -30.00 16.21
N PRO A 80 -19.72 -30.63 16.94
CA PRO A 80 -20.42 -31.81 16.45
C PRO A 80 -21.29 -31.51 15.23
N ASP A 81 -21.80 -30.28 15.15
CA ASP A 81 -22.74 -29.84 14.12
C ASP A 81 -22.08 -28.80 13.20
N VAL A 82 -21.16 -29.27 12.34
CA VAL A 82 -20.64 -28.42 11.26
C VAL A 82 -21.70 -28.29 10.18
N GLU A 83 -22.24 -27.11 9.99
CA GLU A 83 -23.27 -26.83 9.01
C GLU A 83 -22.67 -26.61 7.63
N LEU A 84 -23.26 -27.26 6.60
CA LEU A 84 -23.06 -26.94 5.20
C LEU A 84 -24.30 -26.20 4.70
N ALA A 85 -24.23 -24.86 4.63
CA ALA A 85 -25.31 -24.05 4.08
C ALA A 85 -25.55 -24.43 2.61
N ASN A 86 -26.81 -24.61 2.20
CA ASN A 86 -27.12 -25.02 0.85
C ASN A 86 -27.99 -23.99 0.13
N PHE A 87 -27.57 -23.59 -1.07
CA PHE A 87 -28.25 -22.61 -1.91
C PHE A 87 -28.57 -23.23 -3.27
N ASP A 88 -29.86 -23.24 -3.64
CA ASP A 88 -30.31 -23.70 -4.96
C ASP A 88 -30.32 -22.53 -5.95
N LEU A 89 -29.38 -22.54 -6.88
CA LEU A 89 -29.21 -21.55 -7.94
C LEU A 89 -29.62 -22.11 -9.32
N SER A 90 -30.30 -23.25 -9.38
CA SER A 90 -30.67 -23.93 -10.64
C SER A 90 -31.53 -23.07 -11.57
N ASN A 91 -32.31 -22.14 -11.01
CA ASN A 91 -33.21 -21.24 -11.74
C ASN A 91 -32.63 -19.81 -11.89
N VAL A 92 -31.41 -19.55 -11.49
CA VAL A 92 -30.76 -18.24 -11.61
C VAL A 92 -30.11 -18.11 -12.99
N GLN A 93 -30.20 -16.92 -13.60
CA GLN A 93 -29.64 -16.67 -14.95
C GLN A 93 -28.11 -16.70 -14.95
N GLU A 94 -27.49 -16.08 -13.91
CA GLU A 94 -26.05 -15.99 -13.74
C GLU A 94 -25.63 -16.62 -12.39
N PRO A 95 -25.64 -17.98 -12.30
CA PRO A 95 -25.45 -18.66 -11.02
C PRO A 95 -24.07 -18.38 -10.38
N MET A 96 -23.01 -18.22 -11.17
CA MET A 96 -21.67 -17.88 -10.66
C MET A 96 -21.65 -16.50 -9.98
N GLN A 97 -22.28 -15.50 -10.58
CA GLN A 97 -22.35 -14.15 -10.04
C GLN A 97 -23.15 -14.11 -8.74
N GLU A 98 -24.30 -14.80 -8.70
CA GLU A 98 -25.12 -14.88 -7.48
C GLU A 98 -24.42 -15.67 -6.38
N ALA A 99 -23.74 -16.77 -6.70
CA ALA A 99 -22.94 -17.53 -5.75
C ALA A 99 -21.82 -16.69 -5.14
N ARG A 100 -21.11 -15.91 -5.95
CA ARG A 100 -20.07 -14.96 -5.46
C ARG A 100 -20.65 -13.86 -4.57
N LYS A 101 -21.82 -13.34 -4.91
CA LYS A 101 -22.52 -12.35 -4.07
C LYS A 101 -22.91 -12.92 -2.70
N ILE A 102 -23.42 -14.14 -2.64
CA ILE A 102 -23.73 -14.82 -1.38
C ILE A 102 -22.45 -15.13 -0.61
N ALA A 103 -21.39 -15.61 -1.29
CA ALA A 103 -20.10 -15.87 -0.69
C ALA A 103 -19.51 -14.60 -0.04
N ASN A 104 -19.58 -13.45 -0.73
CA ASN A 104 -19.17 -12.16 -0.19
C ASN A 104 -20.00 -11.77 1.06
N SER A 105 -21.31 -12.03 1.07
CA SER A 105 -22.15 -11.80 2.23
C SER A 105 -21.76 -12.68 3.42
N ILE A 106 -21.42 -13.97 3.18
CA ILE A 106 -20.91 -14.88 4.21
C ILE A 106 -19.57 -14.36 4.76
N GLN A 107 -18.68 -13.92 3.88
CA GLN A 107 -17.36 -13.37 4.26
C GLN A 107 -17.47 -12.07 5.04
N SER A 108 -18.44 -11.22 4.71
CA SER A 108 -18.68 -9.95 5.40
C SER A 108 -19.42 -10.12 6.75
N THR A 109 -19.76 -11.34 7.13
CA THR A 109 -20.40 -11.61 8.43
C THR A 109 -19.32 -11.97 9.46
N PRO A 110 -19.12 -11.18 10.53
CA PRO A 110 -18.06 -11.40 11.51
C PRO A 110 -18.11 -12.80 12.16
N MET A 111 -16.93 -13.36 12.45
CA MET A 111 -16.75 -14.56 13.24
C MET A 111 -16.17 -14.19 14.60
N PRO A 112 -16.88 -14.39 15.73
CA PRO A 112 -16.34 -14.10 17.06
C PRO A 112 -15.21 -15.06 17.39
N LEU A 113 -14.07 -14.57 17.88
CA LEU A 113 -12.88 -15.38 18.16
C LEU A 113 -13.10 -16.46 19.23
N THR A 114 -14.14 -16.33 20.04
CA THR A 114 -14.56 -17.31 21.05
C THR A 114 -15.47 -18.42 20.50
N GLY A 115 -15.86 -18.32 19.22
CA GLY A 115 -16.81 -19.22 18.56
C GLY A 115 -16.21 -20.02 17.40
N GLN A 116 -17.08 -20.48 16.52
CA GLN A 116 -16.71 -21.20 15.31
C GLN A 116 -16.08 -20.24 14.29
N LEU A 117 -14.87 -20.55 13.83
CA LEU A 117 -14.04 -19.71 12.96
C LEU A 117 -13.96 -20.23 11.52
N PHE A 118 -14.99 -20.95 11.10
CA PHE A 118 -15.14 -21.47 9.74
C PHE A 118 -16.62 -21.56 9.33
N ARG A 119 -16.90 -21.44 8.04
CA ARG A 119 -18.22 -21.61 7.42
C ARG A 119 -18.09 -22.30 6.08
N PHE A 120 -19.09 -23.10 5.72
CA PHE A 120 -19.15 -23.81 4.45
C PHE A 120 -20.50 -23.52 3.76
N ALA A 121 -20.46 -23.32 2.45
CA ALA A 121 -21.66 -23.14 1.64
C ALA A 121 -21.55 -23.90 0.31
N LEU A 122 -22.60 -24.63 -0.03
CA LEU A 122 -22.75 -25.36 -1.29
C LEU A 122 -23.76 -24.62 -2.16
N PHE A 123 -23.40 -24.34 -3.39
CA PHE A 123 -24.27 -23.72 -4.39
C PHE A 123 -24.58 -24.76 -5.50
N GLN A 124 -25.79 -25.21 -5.53
CA GLN A 124 -26.25 -26.15 -6.55
C GLN A 124 -26.77 -25.35 -7.75
N THR A 125 -26.15 -25.58 -8.91
CA THR A 125 -26.60 -24.97 -10.16
C THR A 125 -27.35 -25.99 -11.02
N ARG A 126 -27.12 -26.00 -12.31
CA ARG A 126 -27.59 -27.06 -13.20
C ARG A 126 -26.75 -28.31 -13.02
N ALA A 127 -27.15 -29.42 -13.65
CA ALA A 127 -26.59 -30.76 -13.41
C ALA A 127 -25.06 -30.93 -13.67
N ASP A 128 -24.42 -29.95 -14.29
CA ASP A 128 -23.06 -29.99 -14.81
C ASP A 128 -22.06 -29.10 -14.03
N GLU A 129 -22.52 -28.30 -13.07
CA GLU A 129 -21.63 -27.41 -12.31
C GLU A 129 -22.13 -27.19 -10.87
N THR A 130 -21.26 -27.23 -9.91
CA THR A 130 -21.55 -27.00 -8.49
C THR A 130 -20.43 -26.14 -7.89
N TYR A 131 -20.76 -25.24 -6.96
CA TYR A 131 -19.74 -24.45 -6.27
C TYR A 131 -19.72 -24.77 -4.78
N LEU A 132 -18.51 -24.89 -4.22
CA LEU A 132 -18.29 -24.98 -2.78
C LEU A 132 -17.53 -23.74 -2.33
N TYR A 133 -18.05 -23.03 -1.34
CA TYR A 133 -17.39 -21.93 -0.69
C TYR A 133 -16.94 -22.32 0.70
N VAL A 134 -15.68 -22.03 1.03
CA VAL A 134 -15.09 -22.25 2.34
C VAL A 134 -14.60 -20.92 2.87
N CYS A 135 -15.08 -20.50 4.02
CA CYS A 135 -14.65 -19.27 4.69
C CYS A 135 -14.08 -19.59 6.06
N CYS A 136 -12.88 -19.14 6.37
CA CYS A 136 -12.22 -19.33 7.65
C CYS A 136 -11.65 -18.02 8.16
N HIS A 137 -11.57 -17.86 9.49
CA HIS A 137 -10.86 -16.75 10.09
C HIS A 137 -9.35 -16.96 10.02
N HIS A 138 -8.59 -15.94 9.63
CA HIS A 138 -7.14 -16.04 9.39
C HIS A 138 -6.34 -16.39 10.65
N ILE A 139 -6.86 -16.11 11.85
CA ILE A 139 -6.20 -16.47 13.12
C ILE A 139 -6.01 -17.98 13.30
N VAL A 140 -6.85 -18.79 12.67
CA VAL A 140 -6.77 -20.27 12.76
C VAL A 140 -6.09 -20.90 11.54
N ILE A 141 -5.97 -20.19 10.42
CA ILE A 141 -5.49 -20.79 9.18
C ILE A 141 -4.92 -19.73 8.22
N ASP A 142 -3.87 -20.07 7.49
CA ASP A 142 -3.38 -19.32 6.34
C ASP A 142 -3.85 -19.90 4.99
N GLY A 143 -3.54 -19.23 3.89
CA GLY A 143 -3.93 -19.68 2.55
C GLY A 143 -3.42 -21.08 2.20
N TYR A 144 -2.21 -21.44 2.62
CA TYR A 144 -1.66 -22.77 2.41
C TYR A 144 -2.41 -23.83 3.25
N GLY A 145 -2.68 -23.55 4.51
CA GLY A 145 -3.47 -24.41 5.40
C GLY A 145 -4.88 -24.63 4.86
N LEU A 146 -5.52 -23.56 4.32
CA LEU A 146 -6.83 -23.65 3.69
C LEU A 146 -6.81 -24.57 2.46
N ALA A 147 -5.79 -24.48 1.62
CA ALA A 147 -5.60 -25.40 0.50
C ALA A 147 -5.40 -26.85 0.96
N LEU A 148 -4.66 -27.09 2.05
CA LEU A 148 -4.52 -28.43 2.65
C LEU A 148 -5.86 -29.01 3.10
N VAL A 149 -6.68 -28.21 3.80
CA VAL A 149 -8.01 -28.61 4.27
C VAL A 149 -8.91 -28.94 3.08
N CYS A 150 -8.95 -28.10 2.06
CA CYS A 150 -9.77 -28.35 0.87
C CYS A 150 -9.34 -29.58 0.08
N ARG A 151 -8.04 -29.83 -0.08
CA ARG A 151 -7.52 -31.06 -0.70
C ARG A 151 -7.90 -32.30 0.12
N ARG A 152 -7.89 -32.20 1.44
CA ARG A 152 -8.31 -33.29 2.31
C ARG A 152 -9.80 -33.57 2.20
N ILE A 153 -10.65 -32.52 2.18
CA ILE A 153 -12.08 -32.65 1.94
C ILE A 153 -12.34 -33.37 0.61
N ALA A 154 -11.69 -32.93 -0.46
CA ALA A 154 -11.80 -33.55 -1.78
C ALA A 154 -11.40 -35.03 -1.78
N SER A 155 -10.30 -35.37 -1.09
CA SER A 155 -9.80 -36.76 -0.97
C SER A 155 -10.78 -37.65 -0.19
N VAL A 156 -11.31 -37.18 0.94
CA VAL A 156 -12.27 -37.92 1.76
C VAL A 156 -13.59 -38.08 1.00
N TYR A 157 -14.11 -37.02 0.37
CA TYR A 157 -15.31 -37.04 -0.44
C TYR A 157 -15.19 -38.06 -1.60
N SER A 158 -14.08 -38.01 -2.34
CA SER A 158 -13.83 -38.92 -3.46
C SER A 158 -13.78 -40.39 -3.02
N ALA A 159 -13.20 -40.67 -1.85
CA ALA A 159 -13.19 -42.01 -1.29
C ALA A 159 -14.61 -42.51 -0.93
N LEU A 160 -15.45 -41.62 -0.36
CA LEU A 160 -16.82 -41.94 0.01
C LEU A 160 -17.67 -42.29 -1.22
N VAL A 161 -17.66 -41.41 -2.23
CA VAL A 161 -18.55 -41.62 -3.42
C VAL A 161 -18.07 -42.75 -4.32
N SER A 162 -16.77 -43.10 -4.29
CA SER A 162 -16.23 -44.25 -5.03
C SER A 162 -16.28 -45.55 -4.27
N GLY A 163 -16.67 -45.54 -2.97
CA GLY A 163 -16.59 -46.74 -2.10
C GLY A 163 -15.16 -47.18 -1.75
N ALA A 164 -14.15 -46.34 -1.97
CA ALA A 164 -12.78 -46.63 -1.66
C ALA A 164 -12.46 -46.41 -0.15
N PRO A 165 -11.43 -47.08 0.40
CA PRO A 165 -10.97 -46.80 1.76
C PRO A 165 -10.58 -45.31 1.92
N ILE A 166 -11.04 -44.71 3.01
CA ILE A 166 -10.66 -43.33 3.33
C ILE A 166 -9.17 -43.29 3.70
N PRO A 167 -8.35 -42.44 3.04
CA PRO A 167 -6.93 -42.31 3.39
C PRO A 167 -6.73 -41.88 4.85
N PRO A 168 -5.61 -42.26 5.51
CA PRO A 168 -5.33 -41.84 6.89
C PRO A 168 -5.24 -40.31 7.02
N PRO A 169 -5.47 -39.76 8.22
CA PRO A 169 -5.23 -38.34 8.49
C PRO A 169 -3.77 -37.97 8.23
N ILE A 170 -3.58 -36.71 7.72
CA ILE A 170 -2.26 -36.18 7.34
C ILE A 170 -1.87 -34.95 8.14
N PHE A 171 -2.76 -34.42 8.96
CA PHE A 171 -2.55 -33.15 9.64
C PHE A 171 -1.74 -33.32 10.93
N GLY A 172 -0.81 -32.41 11.19
CA GLY A 172 -0.23 -32.19 12.50
C GLY A 172 -1.23 -31.49 13.44
N GLY A 173 -1.04 -31.68 14.75
CA GLY A 173 -1.89 -31.10 15.78
C GLY A 173 -1.53 -29.67 16.13
N LEU A 174 -2.33 -29.08 17.02
CA LEU A 174 -2.07 -27.74 17.54
C LEU A 174 -0.75 -27.70 18.34
N GLN A 175 -0.43 -28.79 19.08
CA GLN A 175 0.82 -28.84 19.81
C GLN A 175 2.04 -28.82 18.88
N ASP A 176 1.98 -29.52 17.75
CA ASP A 176 3.08 -29.52 16.77
C ASP A 176 3.34 -28.11 16.22
N LEU A 177 2.27 -27.31 16.04
CA LEU A 177 2.38 -25.91 15.62
C LEU A 177 3.11 -25.07 16.67
N LEU A 178 2.76 -25.23 17.94
CA LEU A 178 3.38 -24.50 19.04
C LEU A 178 4.84 -24.93 19.26
N ASP A 179 5.12 -26.23 19.21
CA ASP A 179 6.46 -26.76 19.36
C ASP A 179 7.40 -26.27 18.25
N CYS A 180 6.93 -26.21 16.99
CA CYS A 180 7.68 -25.64 15.88
C CYS A 180 8.07 -24.16 16.11
N GLU A 181 7.22 -23.38 16.76
CA GLU A 181 7.51 -21.98 17.08
C GLU A 181 8.48 -21.86 18.25
N LEU A 182 8.25 -22.60 19.34
CA LEU A 182 9.12 -22.62 20.53
C LEU A 182 10.54 -23.11 20.20
N ASP A 183 10.65 -24.17 19.40
CA ASP A 183 11.95 -24.71 18.95
C ASP A 183 12.72 -23.66 18.13
N TYR A 184 12.01 -22.91 17.29
CA TYR A 184 12.63 -21.81 16.55
C TYR A 184 13.08 -20.68 17.49
N GLU A 185 12.24 -20.23 18.42
CA GLU A 185 12.58 -19.16 19.37
C GLU A 185 13.81 -19.53 20.24
N ALA A 186 14.00 -20.82 20.53
CA ALA A 186 15.16 -21.34 21.26
C ALA A 186 16.41 -21.58 20.39
N SER A 187 16.29 -21.44 19.06
CA SER A 187 17.37 -21.78 18.12
C SER A 187 18.36 -20.64 17.90
N PRO A 188 19.62 -20.94 17.51
CA PRO A 188 20.57 -19.93 17.04
C PRO A 188 20.06 -19.12 15.84
N SER A 189 19.26 -19.74 14.97
CA SER A 189 18.68 -19.07 13.79
C SER A 189 17.76 -17.92 14.17
N HIS A 190 17.06 -17.99 15.31
CA HIS A 190 16.24 -16.88 15.80
C HIS A 190 17.09 -15.63 16.09
N VAL A 191 18.26 -15.83 16.73
CA VAL A 191 19.19 -14.74 17.05
C VAL A 191 19.80 -14.13 15.78
N GLU A 192 20.15 -14.97 14.80
CA GLU A 192 20.66 -14.53 13.50
C GLU A 192 19.60 -13.74 12.72
N ASP A 193 18.35 -14.23 12.71
CA ASP A 193 17.23 -13.58 12.05
C ASP A 193 16.86 -12.24 12.73
N GLU A 194 16.91 -12.17 14.09
CA GLU A 194 16.69 -10.93 14.83
C GLU A 194 17.75 -9.87 14.50
N ALA A 195 19.03 -10.28 14.45
CA ALA A 195 20.12 -9.38 14.08
C ALA A 195 19.94 -8.84 12.65
N TYR A 196 19.64 -9.74 11.69
CA TYR A 196 19.38 -9.33 10.31
C TYR A 196 18.25 -8.30 10.22
N TRP A 197 17.09 -8.58 10.83
CA TRP A 197 15.95 -7.66 10.76
C TRP A 197 16.18 -6.36 11.53
N THR A 198 16.94 -6.37 12.61
CA THR A 198 17.31 -5.14 13.35
C THR A 198 18.12 -4.19 12.46
N GLU A 199 19.00 -4.72 11.61
CA GLU A 199 19.80 -3.93 10.67
C GLU A 199 19.03 -3.53 9.40
N ASN A 200 17.96 -4.26 9.05
CA ASN A 200 17.23 -4.12 7.78
C ASN A 200 15.77 -3.64 7.97
N LEU A 201 15.45 -3.02 9.11
CA LEU A 201 14.15 -2.36 9.27
C LEU A 201 14.04 -1.15 8.34
N PRO A 202 12.81 -0.80 7.89
CA PRO A 202 12.56 0.42 7.14
C PRO A 202 13.04 1.66 7.90
N SER A 203 13.54 2.66 7.18
CA SER A 203 13.93 3.93 7.78
C SER A 203 12.71 4.69 8.33
N ALA A 204 12.90 5.48 9.40
CA ALA A 204 11.83 6.32 9.95
C ALA A 204 11.33 7.39 8.96
N THR A 205 12.18 7.75 7.98
CA THR A 205 11.85 8.69 6.89
C THR A 205 11.08 8.02 5.74
N GLY A 206 11.12 6.70 5.63
CA GLY A 206 10.31 5.93 4.67
C GLY A 206 8.80 5.94 4.98
N ARG A 207 8.38 6.62 6.05
CA ARG A 207 6.96 6.83 6.40
C ARG A 207 6.20 7.76 5.44
N ASP A 208 6.90 8.55 4.62
CA ASP A 208 6.28 9.50 3.70
C ASP A 208 5.73 8.85 2.42
N GLY A 209 5.81 7.54 2.29
CA GLY A 209 5.03 6.75 1.33
C GLY A 209 3.55 6.67 1.68
N ARG A 210 3.01 7.69 2.37
CA ARG A 210 1.56 7.83 2.53
C ARG A 210 0.95 7.96 1.15
N LEU A 211 0.24 6.91 0.80
CA LEU A 211 -0.60 6.92 -0.38
C LEU A 211 -1.57 8.11 -0.28
N PRO A 212 -1.82 8.85 -1.37
CA PRO A 212 -2.67 10.03 -1.34
C PRO A 212 -4.01 9.69 -0.66
N GLU A 213 -4.42 10.47 0.33
CA GLU A 213 -5.74 10.33 0.93
C GLU A 213 -6.80 10.52 -0.16
N GLY A 214 -7.38 9.42 -0.62
CA GLY A 214 -8.44 9.43 -1.60
C GLY A 214 -9.70 10.03 -0.98
N VAL A 215 -10.26 11.05 -1.59
CA VAL A 215 -11.61 11.54 -1.28
C VAL A 215 -12.59 10.52 -1.86
N GLY A 216 -12.86 9.44 -1.13
CA GLY A 216 -13.82 8.41 -1.54
C GLY A 216 -15.25 8.81 -1.18
N ASP A 217 -16.16 8.73 -2.13
CA ASP A 217 -17.61 8.68 -1.87
C ASP A 217 -17.91 7.39 -1.07
N GLY A 218 -18.29 7.53 0.19
CA GLY A 218 -18.38 6.52 1.24
C GLY A 218 -19.36 5.33 1.04
N GLN A 219 -19.49 4.77 -0.15
CA GLN A 219 -20.40 3.66 -0.46
C GLN A 219 -19.74 2.35 -0.95
N ALA A 220 -18.43 2.33 -1.22
CA ALA A 220 -17.76 1.08 -1.58
C ALA A 220 -17.33 0.32 -0.32
N ASP A 221 -17.54 -1.00 -0.29
CA ASP A 221 -16.99 -1.88 0.75
C ASP A 221 -15.44 -1.81 0.66
N PRO A 222 -14.75 -1.23 1.66
CA PRO A 222 -13.30 -1.01 1.60
C PRO A 222 -12.49 -2.31 1.62
N TYR A 223 -13.14 -3.45 1.84
CA TYR A 223 -12.49 -4.77 1.96
C TYR A 223 -12.72 -5.67 0.74
N ARG A 224 -13.45 -5.16 -0.26
CA ARG A 224 -13.77 -5.94 -1.43
C ARG A 224 -12.53 -6.12 -2.32
N SER A 225 -12.23 -7.36 -2.68
CA SER A 225 -11.31 -7.67 -3.77
C SER A 225 -11.87 -7.19 -5.11
N SER A 226 -11.03 -6.58 -5.94
CA SER A 226 -11.42 -6.24 -7.30
C SER A 226 -11.62 -7.50 -8.15
N GLU A 227 -12.39 -7.40 -9.24
CA GLU A 227 -12.39 -8.45 -10.25
C GLU A 227 -10.99 -8.59 -10.86
N PRO A 228 -10.54 -9.82 -11.13
CA PRO A 228 -9.23 -10.03 -11.75
C PRO A 228 -9.18 -9.44 -13.17
N VAL A 229 -8.12 -8.71 -13.47
CA VAL A 229 -7.81 -8.18 -14.80
C VAL A 229 -6.66 -8.97 -15.41
N PRO A 230 -6.83 -9.63 -16.57
CA PRO A 230 -5.75 -10.34 -17.22
C PRO A 230 -4.67 -9.36 -17.72
N LEU A 231 -3.41 -9.74 -17.56
CA LEU A 231 -2.27 -9.01 -18.15
C LEU A 231 -2.04 -9.46 -19.60
N ASP A 232 -1.51 -8.55 -20.43
CA ASP A 232 -1.22 -8.84 -21.84
C ASP A 232 -0.24 -10.03 -21.98
N PRO A 233 -0.67 -11.16 -22.61
CA PRO A 233 0.19 -12.32 -22.80
C PRO A 233 1.50 -12.00 -23.53
N ALA A 234 1.51 -11.02 -24.46
CA ALA A 234 2.72 -10.63 -25.17
C ALA A 234 3.76 -9.97 -24.25
N ILE A 235 3.32 -9.30 -23.19
CA ILE A 235 4.21 -8.76 -22.16
C ILE A 235 4.73 -9.91 -21.29
N LEU A 236 3.87 -10.83 -20.89
CA LEU A 236 4.24 -11.97 -20.05
C LEU A 236 5.29 -12.87 -20.72
N VAL A 237 5.19 -13.11 -22.03
CA VAL A 237 6.23 -13.83 -22.79
C VAL A 237 7.59 -13.12 -22.70
N ARG A 238 7.62 -11.78 -22.79
CA ARG A 238 8.86 -11.01 -22.65
C ARG A 238 9.40 -11.03 -21.23
N VAL A 239 8.52 -10.96 -20.23
CA VAL A 239 8.90 -11.12 -18.82
C VAL A 239 9.57 -12.48 -18.62
N GLU A 240 8.99 -13.56 -19.14
CA GLU A 240 9.56 -14.90 -19.03
C GLU A 240 10.95 -15.00 -19.70
N GLN A 241 11.13 -14.38 -20.85
CA GLN A 241 12.45 -14.28 -21.51
C GLN A 241 13.49 -13.57 -20.65
N LEU A 242 13.10 -12.47 -19.97
CA LEU A 242 13.99 -11.80 -19.01
C LEU A 242 14.30 -12.68 -17.80
N CYS A 243 13.30 -13.38 -17.24
CA CYS A 243 13.49 -14.28 -16.12
C CYS A 243 14.54 -15.36 -16.46
N GLN A 244 14.47 -15.94 -17.66
CA GLN A 244 15.44 -16.91 -18.14
C GLN A 244 16.82 -16.28 -18.35
N ALA A 245 16.88 -15.10 -18.98
CA ALA A 245 18.15 -14.41 -19.27
C ALA A 245 18.89 -13.98 -17.98
N TRP A 246 18.17 -13.59 -16.95
CA TRP A 246 18.73 -13.13 -15.67
C TRP A 246 18.77 -14.21 -14.59
N ASN A 247 18.20 -15.38 -14.86
CA ASN A 247 18.06 -16.47 -13.89
C ASN A 247 17.39 -16.01 -12.58
N VAL A 248 16.29 -15.27 -12.71
CA VAL A 248 15.46 -14.80 -11.59
C VAL A 248 14.03 -15.30 -11.73
N PRO A 249 13.30 -15.52 -10.63
CA PRO A 249 11.88 -15.86 -10.67
C PRO A 249 11.03 -14.74 -11.28
N ARG A 250 9.91 -15.09 -11.89
CA ARG A 250 8.92 -14.13 -12.40
C ARG A 250 8.42 -13.17 -11.31
N SER A 251 8.24 -13.67 -10.09
CA SER A 251 7.87 -12.85 -8.93
C SER A 251 8.86 -11.71 -8.68
N THR A 252 10.16 -11.89 -8.92
CA THR A 252 11.16 -10.83 -8.80
C THR A 252 10.91 -9.69 -9.78
N VAL A 253 10.68 -10.00 -11.07
CA VAL A 253 10.43 -8.98 -12.11
C VAL A 253 9.13 -8.25 -11.85
N LEU A 254 8.07 -8.97 -11.44
CA LEU A 254 6.77 -8.37 -11.10
C LEU A 254 6.87 -7.51 -9.83
N THR A 255 7.59 -7.95 -8.81
CA THR A 255 7.83 -7.15 -7.60
C THR A 255 8.62 -5.87 -7.93
N ALA A 256 9.64 -5.95 -8.79
CA ALA A 256 10.38 -4.78 -9.24
C ALA A 256 9.47 -3.78 -9.98
N ALA A 257 8.59 -4.26 -10.87
CA ALA A 257 7.63 -3.43 -11.57
C ALA A 257 6.64 -2.77 -10.60
N CYS A 258 6.11 -3.52 -9.62
CA CYS A 258 5.25 -2.97 -8.55
C CYS A 258 5.98 -1.91 -7.73
N ALA A 259 7.25 -2.14 -7.37
CA ALA A 259 8.05 -1.17 -6.63
C ALA A 259 8.19 0.16 -7.40
N LEU A 260 8.36 0.11 -8.73
CA LEU A 260 8.40 1.31 -9.57
C LEU A 260 7.05 2.03 -9.59
N VAL A 261 5.94 1.30 -9.70
CA VAL A 261 4.59 1.88 -9.65
C VAL A 261 4.34 2.54 -8.29
N VAL A 262 4.62 1.84 -7.20
CA VAL A 262 4.46 2.36 -5.82
C VAL A 262 5.34 3.57 -5.59
N ARG A 263 6.58 3.56 -6.10
CA ARG A 263 7.50 4.71 -6.05
C ARG A 263 6.91 5.95 -6.74
N GLY A 264 6.16 5.76 -7.81
CA GLY A 264 5.49 6.85 -8.52
C GLY A 264 4.40 7.55 -7.69
N TRP A 265 3.92 6.91 -6.64
CA TRP A 265 2.94 7.48 -5.69
C TRP A 265 3.59 8.17 -4.48
N SER A 266 4.89 7.93 -4.26
CA SER A 266 5.66 8.56 -3.17
C SER A 266 6.31 9.85 -3.64
N SER A 267 6.23 10.92 -2.84
CA SER A 267 6.79 12.22 -3.19
C SER A 267 8.29 12.34 -2.92
N GLU A 268 8.87 11.56 -1.99
CA GLU A 268 10.25 11.73 -1.53
C GLU A 268 10.97 10.41 -1.22
N GLY A 269 12.31 10.45 -1.20
CA GLY A 269 13.17 9.35 -0.77
C GLY A 269 13.68 8.44 -1.90
N ARG A 270 14.68 7.63 -1.58
CA ARG A 270 15.24 6.58 -2.46
C ARG A 270 14.78 5.18 -2.08
N GLU A 271 14.05 5.05 -1.00
CA GLU A 271 13.60 3.79 -0.43
C GLU A 271 12.13 3.54 -0.79
N VAL A 272 11.84 2.34 -1.27
CA VAL A 272 10.47 1.82 -1.43
C VAL A 272 10.33 0.62 -0.52
N VAL A 273 9.31 0.63 0.32
CA VAL A 273 9.04 -0.48 1.22
C VAL A 273 7.72 -1.14 0.83
N LEU A 274 7.79 -2.42 0.54
CA LEU A 274 6.63 -3.26 0.24
C LEU A 274 6.42 -4.25 1.39
N ASP A 275 5.19 -4.63 1.66
CA ASP A 275 4.90 -5.77 2.53
C ASP A 275 4.85 -7.05 1.68
N PHE A 276 5.69 -8.02 2.02
CA PHE A 276 5.88 -9.25 1.26
C PHE A 276 5.44 -10.47 2.09
N PRO A 277 4.38 -11.18 1.68
CA PRO A 277 3.93 -12.39 2.34
C PRO A 277 4.97 -13.51 2.24
N VAL A 278 5.19 -14.21 3.35
CA VAL A 278 6.13 -15.33 3.45
C VAL A 278 5.48 -16.54 4.09
N SER A 279 5.84 -17.72 3.62
CA SER A 279 5.20 -18.96 4.06
C SER A 279 5.56 -19.37 5.48
N ARG A 280 6.78 -19.07 5.98
CA ARG A 280 7.37 -19.58 7.24
C ARG A 280 7.41 -21.10 7.37
N ARG A 281 6.92 -21.86 6.39
CA ARG A 281 6.86 -23.33 6.39
C ARG A 281 8.17 -23.94 5.88
N VAL A 282 9.25 -23.67 6.62
CA VAL A 282 10.61 -24.09 6.26
C VAL A 282 10.84 -25.57 6.58
N LEU A 283 10.30 -26.04 7.70
CA LEU A 283 10.46 -27.43 8.15
C LEU A 283 9.42 -28.36 7.51
N PRO A 284 9.78 -29.63 7.24
CA PRO A 284 8.84 -30.60 6.68
C PRO A 284 7.55 -30.76 7.50
N GLU A 285 7.66 -30.75 8.84
CA GLU A 285 6.56 -30.88 9.78
C GLU A 285 5.54 -29.73 9.61
N SER A 286 6.02 -28.51 9.38
CA SER A 286 5.14 -27.35 9.19
C SER A 286 4.31 -27.42 7.90
N LYS A 287 4.69 -28.26 6.93
CA LYS A 287 3.96 -28.44 5.66
C LYS A 287 2.67 -29.26 5.81
N THR A 288 2.48 -29.94 6.91
CA THR A 288 1.25 -30.70 7.21
C THR A 288 0.35 -30.01 8.23
N LEU A 289 0.75 -28.82 8.72
CA LEU A 289 -0.02 -28.09 9.73
C LEU A 289 -1.11 -27.22 9.05
N PRO A 290 -2.40 -27.48 9.27
CA PRO A 290 -3.48 -26.66 8.75
C PRO A 290 -3.76 -25.48 9.70
N GLY A 291 -2.75 -24.64 9.96
CA GLY A 291 -2.80 -23.57 10.95
C GLY A 291 -2.33 -22.23 10.38
N MET A 292 -2.35 -21.19 11.23
CA MET A 292 -1.77 -19.88 10.91
C MET A 292 -0.26 -19.92 11.12
N VAL A 293 0.50 -20.06 10.04
CA VAL A 293 1.97 -20.15 10.02
C VAL A 293 2.59 -19.01 9.22
N ALA A 294 1.93 -18.61 8.13
CA ALA A 294 2.40 -17.54 7.25
C ALA A 294 2.66 -16.23 8.00
N GLY A 295 3.47 -15.38 7.40
CA GLY A 295 3.75 -14.05 7.92
C GLY A 295 3.92 -13.04 6.80
N VAL A 296 4.17 -11.80 7.18
CA VAL A 296 4.50 -10.71 6.26
C VAL A 296 5.81 -10.09 6.73
N VAL A 297 6.69 -9.76 5.80
CA VAL A 297 7.97 -9.09 6.11
C VAL A 297 8.11 -7.82 5.26
N PRO A 298 8.74 -6.76 5.78
CA PRO A 298 9.02 -5.56 4.99
C PRO A 298 10.13 -5.86 3.98
N LEU A 299 9.87 -5.60 2.71
CA LEU A 299 10.85 -5.65 1.64
C LEU A 299 11.33 -4.24 1.36
N VAL A 300 12.49 -3.91 1.91
CA VAL A 300 13.11 -2.59 1.76
C VAL A 300 13.96 -2.57 0.49
N LEU A 301 13.59 -1.74 -0.47
CA LEU A 301 14.22 -1.64 -1.78
C LEU A 301 14.82 -0.24 -1.96
N GLU A 302 16.13 -0.17 -2.16
CA GLU A 302 16.81 1.06 -2.53
C GLU A 302 16.72 1.28 -4.04
N LEU A 303 16.22 2.44 -4.43
CA LEU A 303 15.98 2.81 -5.80
C LEU A 303 16.83 4.02 -6.19
N SER A 304 17.94 3.75 -6.89
CA SER A 304 18.76 4.81 -7.47
C SER A 304 18.24 5.16 -8.87
N PRO A 305 17.87 6.43 -9.13
CA PRO A 305 17.29 6.85 -10.41
C PRO A 305 18.15 6.50 -11.64
N GLU A 306 19.47 6.51 -11.47
CA GLU A 306 20.45 6.26 -12.53
C GLU A 306 20.76 4.77 -12.72
N SER A 307 20.28 3.90 -11.82
CA SER A 307 20.51 2.46 -11.94
C SER A 307 19.78 1.90 -13.15
N ALA A 308 20.44 0.98 -13.87
CA ALA A 308 19.78 0.22 -14.92
C ALA A 308 18.66 -0.67 -14.36
N VAL A 309 17.60 -0.88 -15.12
CA VAL A 309 16.49 -1.78 -14.77
C VAL A 309 17.01 -3.17 -14.38
N SER A 310 17.98 -3.72 -15.12
CA SER A 310 18.59 -5.01 -14.80
C SER A 310 19.28 -5.05 -13.44
N ALA A 311 20.00 -3.99 -13.08
CA ALA A 311 20.65 -3.86 -11.78
C ALA A 311 19.62 -3.74 -10.64
N PHE A 312 18.53 -3.00 -10.86
CA PHE A 312 17.44 -2.89 -9.91
C PHE A 312 16.74 -4.25 -9.70
N CYS A 313 16.44 -4.99 -10.77
CA CYS A 313 15.87 -6.35 -10.64
C CYS A 313 16.79 -7.31 -9.88
N ALA A 314 18.11 -7.24 -10.10
CA ALA A 314 19.08 -8.03 -9.34
C ALA A 314 19.09 -7.65 -7.85
N HIS A 315 18.96 -6.36 -7.54
CA HIS A 315 18.79 -5.89 -6.15
C HIS A 315 17.51 -6.45 -5.52
N VAL A 316 16.38 -6.37 -6.22
CA VAL A 316 15.09 -6.93 -5.76
C VAL A 316 15.21 -8.43 -5.50
N ASP A 317 15.83 -9.21 -6.41
CA ASP A 317 16.05 -10.64 -6.25
C ASP A 317 16.86 -10.94 -4.98
N THR A 318 17.94 -10.19 -4.76
CA THR A 318 18.78 -10.31 -3.56
C THR A 318 17.97 -10.08 -2.30
N ARG A 319 17.20 -8.98 -2.26
CA ARG A 319 16.38 -8.64 -1.08
C ARG A 319 15.25 -9.65 -0.82
N ILE A 320 14.60 -10.18 -1.87
CA ILE A 320 13.61 -11.26 -1.72
C ILE A 320 14.27 -12.53 -1.15
N ARG A 321 15.43 -12.94 -1.67
CA ARG A 321 16.14 -14.13 -1.17
C ARG A 321 16.56 -13.98 0.29
N GLU A 322 17.03 -12.82 0.67
CA GLU A 322 17.38 -12.53 2.07
C GLU A 322 16.13 -12.54 2.97
N ALA A 323 15.06 -11.87 2.58
CA ALA A 323 13.80 -11.86 3.31
C ALA A 323 13.22 -13.28 3.49
N VAL A 324 13.29 -14.12 2.44
CA VAL A 324 12.86 -15.53 2.50
C VAL A 324 13.77 -16.36 3.39
N ARG A 325 15.09 -16.09 3.43
CA ARG A 325 16.02 -16.79 4.32
C ARG A 325 15.69 -16.54 5.79
N HIS A 326 15.33 -15.30 6.14
CA HIS A 326 15.03 -14.85 7.50
C HIS A 326 13.52 -14.75 7.78
N GLN A 327 12.68 -15.48 7.01
CA GLN A 327 11.22 -15.35 7.01
C GLN A 327 10.54 -15.81 8.30
N ARG A 328 11.21 -16.63 9.13
CA ARG A 328 10.60 -17.18 10.36
C ARG A 328 10.44 -16.13 11.45
N PHE A 329 11.29 -15.11 11.47
CA PHE A 329 11.30 -14.09 12.51
C PHE A 329 10.04 -13.20 12.45
N PRO A 330 9.38 -12.91 13.58
CA PRO A 330 8.18 -12.06 13.64
C PRO A 330 8.55 -10.57 13.60
N VAL A 331 8.89 -10.03 12.42
CA VAL A 331 9.42 -8.68 12.22
C VAL A 331 8.51 -7.60 12.81
N GLN A 332 7.19 -7.80 12.79
CA GLN A 332 6.20 -6.87 13.34
C GLN A 332 6.45 -6.55 14.83
N ALA A 333 7.02 -7.50 15.57
CA ALA A 333 7.39 -7.27 16.98
C ALA A 333 8.53 -6.25 17.11
N LEU A 334 9.53 -6.28 16.21
CA LEU A 334 10.61 -5.28 16.15
C LEU A 334 10.08 -3.93 15.69
N GLU A 335 9.22 -3.89 14.68
CA GLU A 335 8.61 -2.65 14.18
C GLU A 335 7.85 -1.93 15.29
N ARG A 336 7.10 -2.66 16.12
CA ARG A 336 6.43 -2.10 17.31
C ARG A 336 7.41 -1.57 18.35
N LYS A 337 8.49 -2.30 18.66
CA LYS A 337 9.52 -1.87 19.61
C LYS A 337 10.25 -0.61 19.13
N SER A 338 10.48 -0.49 17.84
CA SER A 338 11.18 0.63 17.21
C SER A 338 10.27 1.84 16.94
N ALA A 339 9.03 1.83 17.43
CA ALA A 339 8.00 2.84 17.15
C ALA A 339 7.76 3.10 15.65
N LEU A 340 8.14 2.16 14.79
CA LEU A 340 7.85 2.15 13.36
C LEU A 340 6.38 1.78 13.08
N ARG A 341 5.72 1.12 14.05
CA ARG A 341 4.26 0.88 14.07
C ARG A 341 3.71 1.22 15.44
N GLY A 342 2.62 1.99 15.48
CA GLY A 342 1.81 2.15 16.67
C GLY A 342 1.01 0.87 16.98
N PRO A 343 0.52 0.70 18.22
CA PRO A 343 -0.42 -0.37 18.54
C PRO A 343 -1.67 -0.20 17.68
N GLY A 344 -1.96 -1.17 16.80
CA GLY A 344 -3.12 -1.16 15.91
C GLY A 344 -3.01 -0.29 14.66
N GLU A 345 -1.88 0.36 14.40
CA GLU A 345 -1.64 1.01 13.11
C GLU A 345 -1.46 -0.03 12.01
N THR A 346 -2.18 0.16 10.91
CA THR A 346 -1.93 -0.52 9.64
C THR A 346 -0.60 -0.08 9.06
N SER A 347 0.04 -1.01 8.38
CA SER A 347 1.05 -0.64 7.42
C SER A 347 0.39 0.15 6.28
N ASP A 348 0.85 1.37 6.04
CA ASP A 348 0.50 2.12 4.82
C ASP A 348 1.23 1.58 3.58
N ARG A 349 1.89 0.43 3.70
CA ARG A 349 2.67 -0.22 2.66
C ARG A 349 1.77 -1.07 1.78
N VAL A 350 2.15 -1.16 0.51
CA VAL A 350 1.46 -2.03 -0.45
C VAL A 350 1.95 -3.46 -0.25
N VAL A 351 1.00 -4.37 -0.07
CA VAL A 351 1.26 -5.83 -0.06
C VAL A 351 1.39 -6.32 -1.49
N ILE A 352 2.44 -7.08 -1.81
CA ILE A 352 2.58 -7.75 -3.09
C ILE A 352 2.46 -9.25 -2.88
N ASP A 353 1.38 -9.83 -3.35
CA ASP A 353 1.10 -11.25 -3.16
C ASP A 353 1.08 -12.03 -4.48
N PHE A 354 1.58 -13.26 -4.42
CA PHE A 354 1.58 -14.20 -5.53
C PHE A 354 0.73 -15.39 -5.14
N LEU A 355 -0.53 -15.33 -5.56
CA LEU A 355 -1.46 -16.42 -5.34
C LEU A 355 -1.14 -17.57 -6.30
N PRO A 356 -1.05 -18.81 -5.82
CA PRO A 356 -0.96 -19.92 -6.74
C PRO A 356 -2.17 -19.88 -7.67
N SER A 357 -1.95 -20.18 -8.94
CA SER A 357 -3.03 -20.49 -9.88
C SER A 357 -3.97 -21.46 -9.21
N GLY A 358 -5.27 -21.31 -9.45
CA GLY A 358 -6.28 -22.18 -8.87
C GLY A 358 -5.82 -23.64 -8.94
N PHE A 359 -5.69 -24.29 -7.77
CA PHE A 359 -5.25 -25.67 -7.77
C PHE A 359 -6.41 -26.58 -8.15
N THR A 360 -6.16 -27.47 -9.09
CA THR A 360 -7.12 -28.50 -9.47
C THR A 360 -7.00 -29.70 -8.56
N VAL A 361 -8.11 -30.21 -8.07
CA VAL A 361 -8.18 -31.44 -7.26
C VAL A 361 -9.22 -32.40 -7.84
N PRO A 362 -8.96 -33.70 -7.82
CA PRO A 362 -10.01 -34.69 -8.10
C PRO A 362 -11.11 -34.59 -7.04
N PHE A 363 -12.34 -34.47 -7.45
CA PHE A 363 -13.48 -34.32 -6.56
C PHE A 363 -14.60 -35.30 -6.96
N GLY A 364 -14.60 -36.49 -6.40
CA GLY A 364 -15.60 -37.53 -6.71
C GLY A 364 -15.61 -38.01 -8.17
N GLY A 365 -14.47 -37.94 -8.86
CA GLY A 365 -14.36 -38.27 -10.28
C GLY A 365 -14.53 -37.06 -11.21
N ALA A 366 -14.97 -35.92 -10.72
CA ALA A 366 -14.98 -34.63 -11.41
C ALA A 366 -13.68 -33.85 -11.18
N ALA A 367 -13.40 -32.88 -12.05
CA ALA A 367 -12.37 -31.87 -11.80
C ALA A 367 -12.94 -30.77 -10.91
N ALA A 368 -12.16 -30.30 -9.94
CA ALA A 368 -12.53 -29.12 -9.17
C ALA A 368 -11.38 -28.13 -9.19
N THR A 369 -11.69 -26.87 -9.46
CA THR A 369 -10.73 -25.77 -9.46
C THR A 369 -11.03 -24.82 -8.30
N ALA A 370 -10.05 -24.64 -7.43
CA ALA A 370 -10.16 -23.77 -6.27
C ALA A 370 -9.46 -22.44 -6.52
N SER A 371 -10.14 -21.33 -6.25
CA SER A 371 -9.60 -19.98 -6.31
C SER A 371 -9.75 -19.27 -4.96
N LEU A 372 -8.68 -18.62 -4.50
CA LEU A 372 -8.72 -17.84 -3.27
C LEU A 372 -9.50 -16.53 -3.52
N ILE A 373 -10.49 -16.28 -2.68
CA ILE A 373 -11.18 -14.99 -2.59
C ILE A 373 -10.65 -14.31 -1.33
N SER A 374 -9.89 -13.30 -1.50
CA SER A 374 -9.16 -12.45 -0.55
C SER A 374 -9.52 -12.53 0.95
N GLY A 375 -8.63 -12.05 1.73
CA GLY A 375 -8.72 -11.91 3.17
C GLY A 375 -7.31 -11.83 3.76
N LEU A 376 -6.47 -10.95 3.24
CA LEU A 376 -5.08 -10.80 3.69
C LEU A 376 -4.92 -9.65 4.68
N GLY A 377 -5.83 -9.50 5.64
CA GLY A 377 -5.67 -8.50 6.68
C GLY A 377 -5.63 -7.07 6.15
N ARG A 378 -5.11 -6.18 6.96
CA ARG A 378 -5.02 -4.74 6.68
C ARG A 378 -4.01 -4.38 5.62
N GLY A 379 -4.31 -3.28 4.93
CA GLY A 379 -3.48 -2.62 3.94
C GLY A 379 -4.00 -2.84 2.52
N PHE A 380 -3.54 -2.02 1.61
CA PHE A 380 -3.80 -2.20 0.20
C PHE A 380 -2.83 -3.24 -0.37
N GLY A 381 -3.34 -4.19 -1.14
CA GLY A 381 -2.52 -5.21 -1.76
C GLY A 381 -2.79 -5.38 -3.24
N ILE A 382 -1.75 -5.81 -3.93
CA ILE A 382 -1.76 -6.21 -5.33
C ILE A 382 -1.48 -7.70 -5.35
N ALA A 383 -2.41 -8.50 -5.86
CA ALA A 383 -2.24 -9.93 -6.00
C ALA A 383 -2.13 -10.33 -7.46
N PHE A 384 -1.19 -11.22 -7.73
CA PHE A 384 -1.02 -11.88 -9.02
C PHE A 384 -1.54 -13.32 -8.91
N ALA A 385 -2.46 -13.69 -9.78
CA ALA A 385 -3.03 -15.03 -9.82
C ALA A 385 -2.94 -15.61 -11.23
N GLY A 386 -2.54 -16.86 -11.35
CA GLY A 386 -2.39 -17.56 -12.63
C GLY A 386 -0.98 -18.05 -12.90
N ASP A 387 -0.83 -18.86 -13.94
CA ASP A 387 0.44 -19.45 -14.39
C ASP A 387 0.69 -19.18 -15.87
N GLY A 388 1.96 -19.27 -16.28
CA GLY A 388 2.35 -19.12 -17.67
C GLY A 388 1.96 -17.77 -18.25
N ASP A 389 1.20 -17.80 -19.34
CA ASP A 389 0.68 -16.66 -20.08
C ASP A 389 -0.74 -16.22 -19.66
N GLU A 390 -1.34 -16.91 -18.67
CA GLU A 390 -2.64 -16.59 -18.09
C GLU A 390 -2.51 -15.95 -16.71
N LEU A 391 -1.73 -14.89 -16.58
CA LEU A 391 -1.58 -14.16 -15.33
C LEU A 391 -2.57 -13.00 -15.27
N SER A 392 -3.28 -12.90 -14.16
CA SER A 392 -4.17 -11.77 -13.85
C SER A 392 -3.70 -11.03 -12.61
N ILE A 393 -4.11 -9.77 -12.53
CA ILE A 393 -3.90 -8.90 -11.36
C ILE A 393 -5.26 -8.57 -10.74
N ASN A 394 -5.31 -8.57 -9.41
CA ASN A 394 -6.42 -8.01 -8.66
C ASN A 394 -5.90 -7.22 -7.45
N THR A 395 -6.74 -6.35 -6.91
CA THR A 395 -6.44 -5.60 -5.70
C THR A 395 -7.33 -6.05 -4.55
N PHE A 396 -6.82 -5.93 -3.33
CA PHE A 396 -7.55 -6.28 -2.11
C PHE A 396 -7.19 -5.32 -0.97
N GLY A 397 -7.98 -5.33 0.09
CA GLY A 397 -7.72 -4.58 1.32
C GLY A 397 -8.42 -3.24 1.42
N ALA A 398 -8.19 -2.54 2.54
CA ALA A 398 -8.87 -1.30 2.92
C ALA A 398 -8.56 -0.16 1.95
N GLY A 399 -9.44 0.02 0.99
CA GLY A 399 -9.25 0.91 -0.14
C GLY A 399 -9.59 2.38 0.08
N GLN A 400 -9.70 2.90 1.29
CA GLN A 400 -9.94 4.35 1.45
C GLN A 400 -8.85 5.22 0.82
N GLN A 401 -7.64 4.73 0.77
CA GLN A 401 -6.51 5.43 0.13
C GLN A 401 -6.45 5.21 -1.39
N PHE A 402 -7.07 4.12 -1.88
CA PHE A 402 -7.11 3.75 -3.31
C PHE A 402 -8.51 3.57 -3.86
N SER A 403 -9.54 4.08 -3.18
CA SER A 403 -10.94 3.94 -3.60
C SER A 403 -11.22 4.45 -5.02
N ASN A 404 -10.33 5.30 -5.54
CA ASN A 404 -10.40 5.83 -6.90
C ASN A 404 -9.42 5.13 -7.87
N LEU A 405 -8.64 4.14 -7.41
CA LEU A 405 -7.74 3.41 -8.29
C LEU A 405 -8.51 2.25 -8.93
N ASP A 406 -8.84 2.38 -10.20
CA ASP A 406 -9.36 1.27 -10.99
C ASP A 406 -8.24 0.22 -11.17
N VAL A 407 -8.55 -1.04 -10.90
CA VAL A 407 -7.61 -2.15 -11.12
C VAL A 407 -7.18 -2.25 -12.58
N THR A 408 -8.03 -1.85 -13.53
CA THR A 408 -7.71 -1.79 -14.96
C THR A 408 -6.65 -0.73 -15.24
N ASP A 409 -6.73 0.44 -14.61
CA ASP A 409 -5.72 1.49 -14.71
C ASP A 409 -4.39 1.04 -14.09
N LEU A 410 -4.44 0.34 -12.95
CA LEU A 410 -3.27 -0.24 -12.31
C LEU A 410 -2.61 -1.30 -13.21
N ALA A 411 -3.39 -2.21 -13.79
CA ALA A 411 -2.91 -3.21 -14.75
C ALA A 411 -2.21 -2.52 -15.94
N GLY A 412 -2.86 -1.52 -16.53
CA GLY A 412 -2.28 -0.75 -17.63
C GLY A 412 -1.00 0.01 -17.26
N ARG A 413 -0.88 0.51 -16.01
CA ARG A 413 0.39 1.12 -15.51
C ARG A 413 1.48 0.06 -15.37
N LEU A 414 1.15 -1.08 -14.76
CA LEU A 414 2.08 -2.18 -14.58
C LEU A 414 2.56 -2.73 -15.94
N GLU A 415 1.66 -2.92 -16.89
CA GLU A 415 2.00 -3.35 -18.25
C GLU A 415 2.95 -2.39 -18.96
N ARG A 416 2.74 -1.08 -18.82
CA ARG A 416 3.66 -0.07 -19.37
C ARG A 416 5.06 -0.18 -18.76
N VAL A 417 5.12 -0.33 -17.43
CA VAL A 417 6.39 -0.52 -16.71
C VAL A 417 7.08 -1.81 -17.19
N LEU A 418 6.37 -2.92 -17.22
CA LEU A 418 6.89 -4.20 -17.70
C LEU A 418 7.34 -4.13 -19.18
N ALA A 419 6.56 -3.44 -20.03
CA ALA A 419 6.94 -3.24 -21.44
C ALA A 419 8.24 -2.43 -21.58
N ALA A 420 8.42 -1.37 -20.77
CA ALA A 420 9.66 -0.59 -20.76
C ALA A 420 10.84 -1.41 -20.24
N MET A 421 10.67 -2.11 -19.12
CA MET A 421 11.70 -2.98 -18.52
C MET A 421 12.16 -4.09 -19.47
N THR A 422 11.23 -4.65 -20.25
CA THR A 422 11.51 -5.74 -21.19
C THR A 422 12.07 -5.27 -22.53
N ALA A 423 11.81 -4.02 -22.92
CA ALA A 423 12.32 -3.45 -24.17
C ALA A 423 13.81 -3.08 -24.08
N ASP A 424 14.24 -2.49 -22.98
CA ASP A 424 15.63 -2.09 -22.74
C ASP A 424 16.04 -2.30 -21.28
N PRO A 425 16.67 -3.45 -20.98
CA PRO A 425 17.18 -3.75 -19.63
C PRO A 425 18.25 -2.79 -19.10
N ALA A 426 18.91 -2.05 -19.98
CA ALA A 426 19.92 -1.05 -19.60
C ALA A 426 19.32 0.34 -19.35
N LEU A 427 18.03 0.51 -19.61
CA LEU A 427 17.32 1.77 -19.36
C LEU A 427 17.47 2.20 -17.89
N PRO A 428 17.82 3.46 -17.61
CA PRO A 428 17.78 3.98 -16.25
C PRO A 428 16.37 3.90 -15.66
N VAL A 429 16.27 3.53 -14.41
CA VAL A 429 14.98 3.42 -13.71
C VAL A 429 14.17 4.71 -13.78
N SER A 430 14.83 5.88 -13.72
CA SER A 430 14.20 7.20 -13.88
C SER A 430 13.53 7.44 -15.23
N SER A 431 13.92 6.67 -16.26
CA SER A 431 13.36 6.79 -17.61
C SER A 431 12.14 5.89 -17.85
N VAL A 432 11.79 5.03 -16.88
CA VAL A 432 10.60 4.19 -16.96
C VAL A 432 9.34 5.05 -16.81
N ALA A 433 8.54 5.16 -17.87
CA ALA A 433 7.33 5.97 -17.88
C ALA A 433 6.21 5.30 -17.09
N LEU A 434 5.80 5.91 -15.98
CA LEU A 434 4.67 5.47 -15.14
C LEU A 434 3.32 5.99 -15.65
N VAL A 435 3.34 7.09 -16.38
CA VAL A 435 2.17 7.85 -16.86
C VAL A 435 2.00 7.60 -18.35
N GLY A 436 0.76 7.29 -18.78
CA GLY A 436 0.42 7.11 -20.19
C GLY A 436 0.41 8.42 -20.98
N GLN A 437 0.43 8.35 -22.31
CA GLN A 437 0.41 9.54 -23.16
C GLN A 437 -0.83 10.40 -22.95
N GLN A 438 -2.00 9.80 -22.79
CA GLN A 438 -3.26 10.52 -22.56
C GLN A 438 -3.23 11.22 -21.20
N GLU A 439 -2.81 10.55 -20.14
CA GLU A 439 -2.69 11.13 -18.81
C GLU A 439 -1.66 12.26 -18.78
N ARG A 440 -0.51 12.06 -19.46
CA ARG A 440 0.49 13.13 -19.62
C ARG A 440 -0.09 14.35 -20.32
N ALA A 441 -0.83 14.17 -21.41
CA ALA A 441 -1.48 15.28 -22.11
C ALA A 441 -2.47 16.03 -21.23
N GLN A 442 -3.26 15.30 -20.40
CA GLN A 442 -4.17 15.92 -19.43
C GLN A 442 -3.40 16.70 -18.35
N LEU A 443 -2.31 16.15 -17.82
CA LEU A 443 -1.48 16.84 -16.83
C LEU A 443 -0.81 18.09 -17.42
N GLU A 444 -0.37 18.04 -18.68
CA GLU A 444 0.21 19.18 -19.41
C GLU A 444 -0.84 20.29 -19.64
N GLU A 445 -2.09 19.90 -19.95
CA GLU A 445 -3.21 20.84 -20.08
C GLU A 445 -3.56 21.49 -18.74
N LEU A 446 -3.74 20.67 -17.68
CA LEU A 446 -4.03 21.17 -16.32
C LEU A 446 -2.89 22.03 -15.76
N GLY A 447 -1.65 21.63 -15.98
CA GLY A 447 -0.45 22.36 -15.57
C GLY A 447 -0.14 23.59 -16.40
N ASN A 448 -0.94 23.90 -17.44
CA ASN A 448 -0.69 25.01 -18.36
C ASN A 448 0.75 25.01 -18.91
N TRP A 449 1.26 23.82 -19.27
CA TRP A 449 2.63 23.60 -19.71
C TRP A 449 3.04 24.51 -20.88
N ALA A 450 2.10 24.80 -21.78
CA ALA A 450 2.33 25.73 -22.89
C ALA A 450 2.68 27.13 -22.42
N ALA A 451 2.17 27.58 -21.28
CA ALA A 451 2.55 28.88 -20.70
C ALA A 451 3.93 28.80 -20.00
N LEU A 452 4.25 27.68 -19.34
CA LEU A 452 5.53 27.48 -18.65
C LEU A 452 6.71 27.31 -19.61
N THR A 453 6.48 26.71 -20.78
CA THR A 453 7.52 26.44 -21.80
C THR A 453 7.64 27.54 -22.85
N ARG A 454 6.77 28.57 -22.79
CA ARG A 454 6.87 29.71 -23.70
C ARG A 454 8.20 30.42 -23.49
N GLU A 455 8.97 30.57 -24.56
CA GLU A 455 10.17 31.44 -24.53
C GLU A 455 9.78 32.84 -24.04
N THR A 456 10.16 33.14 -22.80
CA THR A 456 10.00 34.49 -22.25
C THR A 456 11.29 35.25 -22.48
N ALA A 457 11.21 36.40 -23.09
CA ALA A 457 12.34 37.32 -23.11
C ALA A 457 12.75 37.61 -21.64
N SER A 458 14.05 37.55 -21.36
CA SER A 458 14.57 37.90 -20.04
C SER A 458 14.36 39.40 -19.80
N VAL A 459 13.21 39.74 -19.24
CA VAL A 459 12.81 41.14 -18.97
C VAL A 459 12.67 41.33 -17.46
N SER A 460 13.31 42.35 -16.92
CA SER A 460 13.17 42.68 -15.50
C SER A 460 11.80 43.28 -15.17
N ILE A 461 11.35 43.11 -13.91
CA ILE A 461 10.11 43.72 -13.41
C ILE A 461 10.07 45.22 -13.67
N PRO A 462 11.13 46.03 -13.41
CA PRO A 462 11.17 47.43 -13.74
C PRO A 462 10.96 47.73 -15.23
N ALA A 463 11.52 46.89 -16.12
CA ALA A 463 11.34 47.09 -17.57
C ALA A 463 9.90 46.79 -18.03
N MET A 464 9.27 45.73 -17.49
CA MET A 464 7.87 45.43 -17.74
C MET A 464 6.95 46.52 -17.21
N PHE A 465 7.24 47.03 -16.02
CA PHE A 465 6.50 48.13 -15.42
C PHE A 465 6.62 49.40 -16.25
N ALA A 466 7.82 49.79 -16.70
CA ALA A 466 8.06 50.93 -17.55
C ALA A 466 7.28 50.83 -18.88
N ALA A 467 7.25 49.64 -19.50
CA ALA A 467 6.44 49.39 -20.69
C ALA A 467 4.94 49.56 -20.42
N GLN A 468 4.45 49.17 -19.26
CA GLN A 468 3.06 49.36 -18.86
C GLN A 468 2.74 50.85 -18.59
N VAL A 469 3.64 51.58 -17.91
CA VAL A 469 3.53 53.02 -17.70
C VAL A 469 3.39 53.75 -19.05
N ALA A 470 4.24 53.42 -20.03
CA ALA A 470 4.19 54.01 -21.36
C ALA A 470 2.87 53.71 -22.08
N ARG A 471 2.30 52.52 -21.90
CA ARG A 471 1.09 52.07 -22.57
C ARG A 471 -0.19 52.69 -21.98
N THR A 472 -0.29 52.73 -20.63
CA THR A 472 -1.51 53.18 -19.93
C THR A 472 -1.19 54.07 -18.71
N PRO A 473 -0.57 55.26 -18.88
CA PRO A 473 -0.06 56.05 -17.76
C PRO A 473 -1.16 56.52 -16.79
N ARG A 474 -2.38 56.75 -17.30
CA ARG A 474 -3.50 57.24 -16.49
C ARG A 474 -4.37 56.14 -15.89
N ALA A 475 -4.14 54.89 -16.22
CA ALA A 475 -4.87 53.77 -15.61
C ALA A 475 -4.46 53.62 -14.14
N VAL A 476 -5.39 53.20 -13.29
CA VAL A 476 -5.11 52.91 -11.88
C VAL A 476 -4.20 51.69 -11.82
N ALA A 477 -3.06 51.85 -11.18
CA ALA A 477 -2.08 50.79 -10.93
C ALA A 477 -2.28 50.13 -9.57
N LEU A 478 -2.60 50.92 -8.55
CA LEU A 478 -2.80 50.44 -7.16
C LEU A 478 -4.05 51.10 -6.57
N SER A 479 -4.78 50.36 -5.75
CA SER A 479 -5.88 50.90 -4.93
C SER A 479 -5.74 50.35 -3.52
N GLY A 480 -5.94 51.18 -2.51
CA GLY A 480 -5.90 50.85 -1.10
C GLY A 480 -6.84 51.75 -0.30
N GLU A 481 -6.86 51.58 1.03
CA GLU A 481 -7.69 52.39 1.92
C GLU A 481 -7.33 53.89 1.87
N GLU A 482 -6.08 54.22 1.56
CA GLU A 482 -5.51 55.56 1.50
C GLU A 482 -5.78 56.25 0.15
N GLY A 483 -6.38 55.59 -0.82
CA GLY A 483 -6.66 56.12 -2.15
C GLY A 483 -6.19 55.21 -3.29
N SER A 484 -5.88 55.78 -4.44
CA SER A 484 -5.35 55.05 -5.59
C SER A 484 -4.21 55.82 -6.25
N LEU A 485 -3.29 55.08 -6.87
CA LEU A 485 -2.23 55.62 -7.71
C LEU A 485 -2.39 55.13 -9.14
N THR A 486 -2.23 56.01 -10.10
CA THR A 486 -2.07 55.65 -11.51
C THR A 486 -0.68 55.06 -11.77
N TYR A 487 -0.49 54.39 -12.90
CA TYR A 487 0.82 53.90 -13.34
C TYR A 487 1.85 55.03 -13.40
N HIS A 488 1.47 56.22 -13.85
CA HIS A 488 2.36 57.36 -13.90
C HIS A 488 2.76 57.86 -12.51
N GLU A 489 1.82 57.99 -11.57
CA GLU A 489 2.09 58.47 -10.22
C GLU A 489 2.95 57.45 -9.43
N LEU A 490 2.69 56.16 -9.59
CA LEU A 490 3.53 55.11 -9.00
C LEU A 490 4.95 55.12 -9.59
N ASP A 491 5.08 55.35 -10.91
CA ASP A 491 6.37 55.45 -11.58
C ASP A 491 7.17 56.63 -11.04
N GLU A 492 6.55 57.84 -10.94
CA GLU A 492 7.20 59.02 -10.37
C GLU A 492 7.62 58.81 -8.90
N ALA A 493 6.74 58.24 -8.06
CA ALA A 493 7.02 58.01 -6.67
C ALA A 493 8.21 57.04 -6.51
N SER A 494 8.18 55.91 -7.23
CA SER A 494 9.26 54.92 -7.19
C SER A 494 10.55 55.45 -7.82
N ASN A 495 10.52 56.27 -8.86
CA ASN A 495 11.72 56.92 -9.43
C ASN A 495 12.38 57.87 -8.44
N ARG A 496 11.61 58.74 -7.77
CA ARG A 496 12.16 59.64 -6.74
C ARG A 496 12.86 58.87 -5.63
N LEU A 497 12.29 57.79 -5.16
CA LEU A 497 12.87 56.98 -4.11
C LEU A 497 14.09 56.17 -4.61
N ALA A 498 14.02 55.63 -5.85
CA ALA A 498 15.14 54.91 -6.46
C ALA A 498 16.38 55.81 -6.61
N HIS A 499 16.19 57.09 -7.06
CA HIS A 499 17.29 58.04 -7.13
C HIS A 499 17.90 58.34 -5.76
N ARG A 500 17.10 58.43 -4.71
CA ARG A 500 17.63 58.63 -3.34
C ARG A 500 18.43 57.43 -2.85
N LEU A 501 18.00 56.23 -3.16
CA LEU A 501 18.69 54.96 -2.81
C LEU A 501 20.00 54.87 -3.60
N ALA A 502 19.98 55.08 -4.90
CA ALA A 502 21.16 55.05 -5.75
C ALA A 502 22.20 56.13 -5.33
N GLY A 503 21.73 57.33 -4.96
CA GLY A 503 22.59 58.38 -4.42
C GLY A 503 23.25 58.04 -3.08
N ARG A 504 22.79 57.01 -2.39
CA ARG A 504 23.40 56.41 -1.19
C ARG A 504 24.23 55.16 -1.48
N GLY A 505 24.42 54.85 -2.75
CA GLY A 505 25.23 53.72 -3.17
C GLY A 505 24.46 52.38 -3.28
N VAL A 506 23.12 52.40 -3.16
CA VAL A 506 22.32 51.17 -3.33
C VAL A 506 22.25 50.78 -4.79
N GLY A 507 22.58 49.53 -5.12
CA GLY A 507 22.61 49.01 -6.49
C GLY A 507 22.61 47.48 -6.55
N PRO A 508 22.93 46.90 -7.72
CA PRO A 508 22.97 45.45 -7.91
C PRO A 508 23.85 44.72 -6.87
N GLY A 509 23.34 43.60 -6.40
CA GLY A 509 24.02 42.76 -5.38
C GLY A 509 23.77 43.22 -3.94
N GLN A 510 23.13 44.37 -3.73
CA GLN A 510 22.80 44.84 -2.39
C GLN A 510 21.34 44.53 -2.02
N ARG A 511 21.05 44.57 -0.72
CA ARG A 511 19.74 44.33 -0.14
C ARG A 511 19.23 45.57 0.57
N VAL A 512 17.93 45.84 0.47
CA VAL A 512 17.24 46.96 1.15
C VAL A 512 16.10 46.40 1.97
N ALA A 513 16.12 46.64 3.29
CA ALA A 513 14.98 46.27 4.13
C ALA A 513 13.80 47.22 3.89
N VAL A 514 12.59 46.69 3.79
CA VAL A 514 11.35 47.47 3.64
C VAL A 514 10.46 47.09 4.83
N LEU A 515 10.54 47.91 5.90
CA LEU A 515 9.71 47.79 7.11
C LEU A 515 8.54 48.76 7.00
N LEU A 516 7.50 48.36 6.32
CA LEU A 516 6.28 49.12 6.06
C LEU A 516 5.04 48.26 6.20
N PRO A 517 3.91 48.84 6.65
CA PRO A 517 2.63 48.14 6.57
C PRO A 517 2.24 47.93 5.09
N ARG A 518 1.25 47.09 4.87
CA ARG A 518 0.68 46.92 3.50
C ARG A 518 -0.05 48.21 3.10
N SER A 519 0.61 48.99 2.23
CA SER A 519 0.17 50.32 1.80
C SER A 519 0.63 50.58 0.36
N LEU A 520 0.13 51.67 -0.22
CA LEU A 520 0.59 52.15 -1.52
C LEU A 520 2.09 52.48 -1.50
N ASP A 521 2.56 53.03 -0.38
CA ASP A 521 3.97 53.36 -0.17
C ASP A 521 4.87 52.13 -0.13
N SER A 522 4.38 51.01 0.42
CA SER A 522 5.16 49.75 0.45
C SER A 522 5.44 49.21 -0.95
N VAL A 523 4.46 49.32 -1.85
CA VAL A 523 4.64 48.91 -3.25
C VAL A 523 5.54 49.89 -4.00
N ALA A 524 5.41 51.19 -3.76
CA ALA A 524 6.29 52.19 -4.34
C ALA A 524 7.75 52.01 -3.88
N ALA A 525 7.97 51.63 -2.60
CA ALA A 525 9.28 51.31 -2.05
C ALA A 525 9.88 50.06 -2.71
N ILE A 526 9.11 48.99 -2.85
CA ILE A 526 9.56 47.75 -3.54
C ILE A 526 9.97 48.07 -4.98
N MET A 527 9.14 48.80 -5.72
CA MET A 527 9.44 49.20 -7.09
C MET A 527 10.70 50.07 -7.16
N ALA A 528 10.89 50.97 -6.21
CA ALA A 528 12.09 51.79 -6.12
C ALA A 528 13.35 50.97 -5.92
N VAL A 529 13.34 50.00 -5.01
CA VAL A 529 14.48 49.09 -4.78
C VAL A 529 14.79 48.31 -6.06
N LEU A 530 13.78 47.71 -6.69
CA LEU A 530 13.95 46.94 -7.92
C LEU A 530 14.54 47.81 -9.06
N LYS A 531 14.17 49.08 -9.14
CA LYS A 531 14.70 50.05 -10.14
C LYS A 531 16.18 50.35 -9.94
N THR A 532 16.71 50.20 -8.73
CA THR A 532 18.17 50.32 -8.47
C THR A 532 18.94 49.04 -8.86
N GLY A 533 18.25 47.96 -9.15
CA GLY A 533 18.86 46.64 -9.33
C GLY A 533 19.16 45.90 -8.03
N ALA A 534 18.81 46.43 -6.86
CA ALA A 534 18.98 45.80 -5.55
C ALA A 534 17.81 44.82 -5.24
N ALA A 535 18.05 43.94 -4.30
CA ALA A 535 17.02 43.07 -3.75
C ALA A 535 16.29 43.76 -2.58
N TYR A 536 14.99 43.56 -2.46
CA TYR A 536 14.23 44.05 -1.31
C TYR A 536 14.00 42.92 -0.30
N LEU A 537 14.06 43.25 1.01
CA LEU A 537 13.71 42.38 2.12
C LEU A 537 12.44 42.94 2.77
N PRO A 538 11.24 42.35 2.50
CA PRO A 538 10.03 42.82 3.12
C PRO A 538 9.96 42.36 4.57
N ILE A 539 9.67 43.26 5.50
CA ILE A 539 9.55 42.99 6.93
C ILE A 539 8.17 43.51 7.37
N ASP A 540 7.36 42.62 7.92
CA ASP A 540 6.06 42.99 8.49
C ASP A 540 6.28 43.68 9.83
N PRO A 541 5.75 44.93 10.02
CA PRO A 541 5.84 45.61 11.30
C PRO A 541 5.16 44.88 12.47
N ALA A 542 4.25 43.95 12.22
CA ALA A 542 3.61 43.17 13.27
C ALA A 542 4.51 42.08 13.88
N LEU A 543 5.64 41.76 13.24
CA LEU A 543 6.57 40.74 13.75
C LEU A 543 7.20 41.16 15.09
N PRO A 544 7.51 40.21 16.00
CA PRO A 544 8.28 40.50 17.22
C PRO A 544 9.64 41.11 16.91
N SER A 545 10.09 42.06 17.77
CA SER A 545 11.39 42.77 17.57
C SER A 545 12.57 41.83 17.44
N ALA A 546 12.60 40.70 18.17
CA ALA A 546 13.63 39.69 18.05
C ALA A 546 13.68 39.06 16.64
N ARG A 547 12.53 38.88 16.00
CA ARG A 547 12.45 38.32 14.63
C ARG A 547 12.92 39.35 13.60
N ILE A 548 12.54 40.61 13.77
CA ILE A 548 13.03 41.71 12.92
C ILE A 548 14.56 41.84 13.02
N ALA A 549 15.10 41.83 14.23
CA ALA A 549 16.53 41.88 14.45
C ALA A 549 17.27 40.69 13.82
N PHE A 550 16.71 39.49 13.92
CA PHE A 550 17.26 38.30 13.25
C PHE A 550 17.28 38.47 11.72
N MET A 551 16.18 38.92 11.12
CA MET A 551 16.10 39.12 9.66
C MET A 551 17.07 40.19 9.16
N LEU A 552 17.26 41.27 9.90
CA LEU A 552 18.23 42.31 9.59
C LEU A 552 19.67 41.79 9.73
N GLY A 553 19.99 41.06 10.80
CA GLY A 553 21.32 40.48 11.03
C GLY A 553 21.69 39.38 10.01
N ASP A 554 20.74 38.56 9.60
CA ASP A 554 20.97 37.50 8.62
C ASP A 554 21.13 38.04 7.18
N ALA A 555 20.27 39.00 6.80
CA ALA A 555 20.28 39.56 5.45
C ALA A 555 21.30 40.69 5.26
N GLU A 556 21.80 41.34 6.32
CA GLU A 556 22.74 42.44 6.30
C GLU A 556 22.38 43.49 5.22
N PRO A 557 21.18 44.11 5.26
CA PRO A 557 20.78 45.07 4.23
C PRO A 557 21.64 46.33 4.30
N SER A 558 21.98 46.93 3.14
CA SER A 558 22.78 48.15 3.04
C SER A 558 22.00 49.43 3.35
N ALA A 559 20.66 49.34 3.34
CA ALA A 559 19.74 50.43 3.67
C ALA A 559 18.40 49.87 4.15
N ALA A 560 17.62 50.70 4.85
CA ALA A 560 16.25 50.39 5.21
C ALA A 560 15.29 51.53 4.82
N ILE A 561 14.07 51.12 4.39
CA ILE A 561 12.96 52.03 4.13
C ILE A 561 11.88 51.78 5.17
N THR A 562 11.49 52.81 5.92
CA THR A 562 10.48 52.73 6.96
C THR A 562 9.80 54.09 7.18
N THR A 563 8.76 54.12 7.99
CA THR A 563 8.15 55.38 8.47
C THR A 563 8.83 55.84 9.76
N THR A 564 8.67 57.12 10.11
CA THR A 564 9.20 57.72 11.35
C THR A 564 8.75 56.91 12.59
N ASP A 565 7.50 56.49 12.59
CA ASP A 565 6.88 55.76 13.73
C ASP A 565 7.41 54.34 13.89
N LEU A 566 7.94 53.76 12.81
CA LEU A 566 8.50 52.38 12.83
C LEU A 566 10.04 52.36 12.91
N ALA A 567 10.68 53.52 12.84
CA ALA A 567 12.14 53.62 12.81
C ALA A 567 12.82 52.94 14.03
N ASP A 568 12.22 53.08 15.21
CA ASP A 568 12.74 52.51 16.46
C ASP A 568 12.76 50.97 16.43
N ARG A 569 11.94 50.35 15.59
CA ARG A 569 11.88 48.90 15.42
C ARG A 569 13.05 48.29 14.64
N LEU A 570 13.82 49.12 13.97
CA LEU A 570 15.04 48.72 13.27
C LEU A 570 16.21 48.45 14.23
N GLY A 571 16.09 48.83 15.53
CA GLY A 571 17.03 48.41 16.59
C GLY A 571 18.48 48.86 16.44
N GLY A 572 18.70 50.04 15.79
CA GLY A 572 20.05 50.57 15.59
C GLY A 572 20.71 50.15 14.29
N PHE A 573 19.94 49.71 13.33
CA PHE A 573 20.37 49.50 11.95
C PHE A 573 20.79 50.83 11.29
#